data_12ec5d897a94ea7918b9a0b3aac5dbc1
#
_entry.id   12ec5d897a94ea7918b9a0b3aac5dbc1
#
_cell.length_a   1.000
_cell.length_b   1.000
_cell.length_c   1.000
_cell.angle_alpha   90.00
_cell.angle_beta   90.00
_cell.angle_gamma   90.00
#
_symmetry.space_group_name_H-M   'P 1'
#
loop_
_entity.id
_entity.type
_entity.pdbx_description
1 polymer ?
#
loop_
_entity_poly.entity_id
_entity_poly.type
_entity_poly.pdbx_seq_one_letter_code
_entity_poly.pdbx_strand_id
1 'polypeptide(L)'
;MIGAHIEVILVVTGALTAVALLQFIAPGQVLRMIFGKAPTDEVGLAVARHWGLLTFLVGALLIYAAFHASVRGPAMVIGVIEKAALGLGILGTSLRKHPVAAAIAAGDSFMALVYVLYLAGF
;
A
#
# COMPACT_ATOMS: atom_id res chain seq x y z
N MET A 1 22.83 4.57 -3.18
CA MET A 1 21.92 4.97 -4.26
C MET A 1 20.52 5.21 -3.76
N ILE A 2 19.81 4.17 -3.34
CA ILE A 2 18.46 4.35 -2.77
C ILE A 2 18.53 5.21 -1.51
N GLY A 3 19.53 4.97 -0.65
CA GLY A 3 19.69 5.70 0.59
C GLY A 3 19.83 7.21 0.43
N ALA A 4 20.42 7.68 -0.66
CA ALA A 4 20.60 9.10 -0.93
C ALA A 4 19.26 9.82 -1.18
N HIS A 5 18.21 9.08 -1.56
CA HIS A 5 16.92 9.64 -1.92
C HIS A 5 15.78 9.09 -1.05
N ILE A 6 16.12 8.47 0.09
CA ILE A 6 15.13 7.75 0.89
C ILE A 6 13.99 8.64 1.39
N GLU A 7 14.29 9.88 1.73
CA GLU A 7 13.23 10.80 2.19
C GLU A 7 12.19 11.03 1.10
N VAL A 8 12.63 11.32 -0.12
CA VAL A 8 11.74 11.55 -1.26
C VAL A 8 10.97 10.26 -1.59
N ILE A 9 11.66 9.13 -1.59
CA ILE A 9 11.04 7.83 -1.86
C ILE A 9 9.92 7.57 -0.86
N LEU A 10 10.17 7.76 0.43
CA LEU A 10 9.17 7.51 1.47
C LEU A 10 8.00 8.50 1.41
N VAL A 11 8.25 9.76 1.11
CA VAL A 11 7.18 10.74 0.97
C VAL A 11 6.29 10.39 -0.22
N VAL A 12 6.88 10.10 -1.37
CA VAL A 12 6.11 9.80 -2.58
C VAL A 12 5.35 8.49 -2.44
N THR A 13 6.03 7.41 -2.03
CA THR A 13 5.39 6.12 -1.91
C THR A 13 4.39 6.09 -0.75
N GLY A 14 4.68 6.80 0.32
CA GLY A 14 3.75 6.95 1.44
C GLY A 14 2.50 7.71 1.04
N ALA A 15 2.63 8.79 0.26
CA ALA A 15 1.50 9.55 -0.23
C ALA A 15 0.62 8.71 -1.17
N LEU A 16 1.21 7.93 -2.07
CA LEU A 16 0.48 7.01 -2.94
C LEU A 16 -0.27 5.95 -2.12
N THR A 17 0.35 5.44 -1.06
CA THR A 17 -0.27 4.48 -0.15
C THR A 17 -1.41 5.12 0.64
N ALA A 18 -1.22 6.36 1.09
CA ALA A 18 -2.21 7.10 1.87
C ALA A 18 -3.49 7.44 1.09
N VAL A 19 -3.47 7.35 -0.23
CA VAL A 19 -4.67 7.50 -1.07
C VAL A 19 -5.75 6.49 -0.68
N ALA A 20 -5.38 5.38 -0.03
CA ALA A 20 -6.34 4.40 0.50
C ALA A 20 -7.33 4.99 1.50
N LEU A 21 -7.11 6.21 2.01
CA LEU A 21 -8.12 6.92 2.80
C LEU A 21 -9.44 7.05 2.05
N LEU A 22 -9.40 7.16 0.71
CA LEU A 22 -10.61 7.19 -0.10
C LEU A 22 -11.45 5.93 0.05
N GLN A 23 -10.81 4.77 0.25
CA GLN A 23 -11.50 3.50 0.48
C GLN A 23 -12.16 3.46 1.87
N PHE A 24 -11.61 4.15 2.85
CA PHE A 24 -12.25 4.32 4.14
C PHE A 24 -13.53 5.16 4.01
N ILE A 25 -13.47 6.23 3.20
CA ILE A 25 -14.59 7.15 3.03
C ILE A 25 -15.68 6.53 2.14
N ALA A 26 -15.29 5.89 1.03
CA ALA A 26 -16.21 5.36 0.01
C ALA A 26 -15.78 3.96 -0.42
N PRO A 27 -15.90 2.94 0.46
CA PRO A 27 -15.35 1.61 0.19
C PRO A 27 -15.97 0.93 -1.03
N GLY A 28 -17.28 1.03 -1.21
CA GLY A 28 -17.95 0.40 -2.36
C GLY A 28 -17.49 0.98 -3.69
N GLN A 29 -17.40 2.29 -3.77
CA GLN A 29 -17.00 2.97 -5.01
C GLN A 29 -15.53 2.66 -5.36
N VAL A 30 -14.65 2.69 -4.38
CA VAL A 30 -13.23 2.41 -4.59
C VAL A 30 -13.02 0.96 -5.03
N LEU A 31 -13.69 -0.01 -4.38
CA LEU A 31 -13.53 -1.41 -4.74
C LEU A 31 -14.11 -1.70 -6.13
N ARG A 32 -15.22 -1.06 -6.51
CA ARG A 32 -15.75 -1.20 -7.88
C ARG A 32 -14.76 -0.67 -8.92
N MET A 33 -14.08 0.42 -8.61
CA MET A 33 -13.07 0.98 -9.51
C MET A 33 -11.87 0.03 -9.66
N ILE A 34 -11.43 -0.59 -8.56
CA ILE A 34 -10.24 -1.45 -8.55
C ILE A 34 -10.56 -2.83 -9.13
N PHE A 35 -11.66 -3.46 -8.68
CA PHE A 35 -11.95 -4.87 -8.95
C PHE A 35 -13.15 -5.10 -9.86
N GLY A 36 -13.83 -4.04 -10.29
CA GLY A 36 -15.03 -4.15 -11.11
C GLY A 36 -16.30 -4.49 -10.33
N LYS A 37 -16.20 -4.85 -9.06
CA LYS A 37 -17.30 -5.13 -8.16
C LYS A 37 -16.91 -4.88 -6.73
N ALA A 38 -17.90 -4.77 -5.85
CA ALA A 38 -17.68 -4.53 -4.43
C ALA A 38 -18.71 -5.30 -3.61
N PRO A 39 -18.39 -5.61 -2.33
CA PRO A 39 -19.38 -6.16 -1.43
C PRO A 39 -20.58 -5.22 -1.29
N THR A 40 -21.78 -5.79 -1.15
CA THR A 40 -23.00 -5.04 -0.89
C THR A 40 -23.51 -5.27 0.53
N ASP A 41 -22.99 -6.28 1.22
CA ASP A 41 -23.35 -6.59 2.58
C ASP A 41 -22.60 -5.71 3.58
N GLU A 42 -23.19 -5.55 4.75
CA GLU A 42 -22.66 -4.69 5.81
C GLU A 42 -21.27 -5.13 6.28
N VAL A 43 -21.06 -6.44 6.44
CA VAL A 43 -19.80 -6.99 6.91
C VAL A 43 -18.69 -6.75 5.88
N GLY A 44 -18.96 -7.03 4.61
CA GLY A 44 -17.98 -6.84 3.54
C GLY A 44 -17.57 -5.36 3.40
N LEU A 45 -18.53 -4.44 3.51
CA LEU A 45 -18.23 -3.02 3.44
C LEU A 45 -17.44 -2.55 4.66
N ALA A 46 -17.74 -3.08 5.84
CA ALA A 46 -16.98 -2.75 7.06
C ALA A 46 -15.53 -3.22 6.94
N VAL A 47 -15.32 -4.43 6.43
CA VAL A 47 -13.97 -4.98 6.21
C VAL A 47 -13.22 -4.13 5.20
N ALA A 48 -13.86 -3.77 4.09
CA ALA A 48 -13.23 -2.94 3.06
C ALA A 48 -12.85 -1.56 3.60
N ARG A 49 -13.72 -0.96 4.40
CA ARG A 49 -13.45 0.34 5.03
C ARG A 49 -12.26 0.24 5.97
N HIS A 50 -12.22 -0.79 6.80
CA HIS A 50 -11.12 -1.01 7.73
C HIS A 50 -9.79 -1.24 7.01
N TRP A 51 -9.81 -2.02 5.95
CA TRP A 51 -8.63 -2.22 5.10
C TRP A 51 -8.11 -0.88 4.57
N GLY A 52 -8.99 -0.02 4.06
CA GLY A 52 -8.61 1.30 3.58
C GLY A 52 -7.95 2.15 4.66
N LEU A 53 -8.50 2.13 5.87
CA LEU A 53 -7.94 2.86 7.00
C LEU A 53 -6.54 2.36 7.36
N LEU A 54 -6.37 1.05 7.48
CA LEU A 54 -5.06 0.48 7.84
C LEU A 54 -4.01 0.78 6.77
N THR A 55 -4.37 0.69 5.51
CA THR A 55 -3.45 1.02 4.41
C THR A 55 -3.07 2.50 4.43
N PHE A 56 -4.05 3.38 4.69
CA PHE A 56 -3.78 4.80 4.88
C PHE A 56 -2.78 5.03 6.00
N LEU A 57 -2.96 4.35 7.15
CA LEU A 57 -2.06 4.50 8.28
C LEU A 57 -0.64 4.06 7.96
N VAL A 58 -0.49 3.00 7.17
CA VAL A 58 0.83 2.58 6.68
C VAL A 58 1.46 3.70 5.85
N GLY A 59 0.70 4.30 4.94
CA GLY A 59 1.19 5.42 4.14
C GLY A 59 1.62 6.62 4.99
N ALA A 60 0.80 6.97 5.98
CA ALA A 60 1.13 8.05 6.91
C ALA A 60 2.40 7.73 7.72
N LEU A 61 2.55 6.49 8.16
CA LEU A 61 3.73 6.03 8.87
C LEU A 61 4.99 6.15 8.02
N LEU A 62 4.91 5.80 6.74
CA LEU A 62 6.04 5.91 5.81
C LEU A 62 6.45 7.37 5.61
N ILE A 63 5.49 8.28 5.50
CA ILE A 63 5.78 9.72 5.39
C ILE A 63 6.45 10.21 6.68
N TYR A 64 5.92 9.81 7.83
CA TYR A 64 6.54 10.15 9.11
C TYR A 64 7.98 9.65 9.20
N ALA A 65 8.22 8.42 8.75
CA ALA A 65 9.54 7.81 8.76
C ALA A 65 10.53 8.52 7.83
N ALA A 66 10.03 9.23 6.80
CA ALA A 66 10.90 10.03 5.93
C ALA A 66 11.67 11.10 6.71
N PHE A 67 11.04 11.63 7.77
CA PHE A 67 11.61 12.72 8.58
C PHE A 67 12.09 12.27 9.96
N HIS A 68 12.00 10.98 10.26
CA HIS A 68 12.36 10.42 11.58
C HIS A 68 13.16 9.13 11.39
N ALA A 69 14.46 9.27 11.21
CA ALA A 69 15.35 8.15 10.88
C ALA A 69 15.28 7.02 11.90
N SER A 70 15.01 7.32 13.17
CA SER A 70 14.99 6.32 14.24
C SER A 70 13.86 5.29 14.08
N VAL A 71 12.76 5.65 13.42
CA VAL A 71 11.63 4.73 13.21
C VAL A 71 11.56 4.19 11.79
N ARG A 72 12.50 4.60 10.94
CA ARG A 72 12.47 4.27 9.50
C ARG A 72 12.57 2.77 9.25
N GLY A 73 13.48 2.07 9.93
CA GLY A 73 13.64 0.64 9.76
C GLY A 73 12.34 -0.13 10.03
N PRO A 74 11.78 -0.04 11.25
CA PRO A 74 10.51 -0.70 11.55
C PRO A 74 9.36 -0.30 10.64
N ALA A 75 9.25 0.99 10.31
CA ALA A 75 8.19 1.48 9.43
C ALA A 75 8.30 0.86 8.04
N MET A 76 9.50 0.76 7.49
CA MET A 76 9.71 0.15 6.18
C MET A 76 9.45 -1.35 6.18
N VAL A 77 9.78 -2.05 7.27
CA VAL A 77 9.44 -3.47 7.41
C VAL A 77 7.92 -3.66 7.35
N ILE A 78 7.16 -2.83 8.06
CA ILE A 78 5.70 -2.86 8.01
C ILE A 78 5.22 -2.59 6.58
N GLY A 79 5.82 -1.60 5.91
CA GLY A 79 5.50 -1.29 4.52
C GLY A 79 5.76 -2.45 3.57
N VAL A 80 6.89 -3.16 3.73
CA VAL A 80 7.20 -4.35 2.92
C VAL A 80 6.13 -5.42 3.10
N ILE A 81 5.77 -5.71 4.35
CA ILE A 81 4.78 -6.76 4.64
C ILE A 81 3.42 -6.39 4.04
N GLU A 82 2.96 -5.17 4.24
CA GLU A 82 1.68 -4.69 3.72
C GLU A 82 1.65 -4.77 2.18
N LYS A 83 2.69 -4.28 1.53
CA LYS A 83 2.73 -4.22 0.07
C LYS A 83 2.95 -5.58 -0.57
N ALA A 84 3.78 -6.41 0.03
CA ALA A 84 3.97 -7.78 -0.46
C ALA A 84 2.69 -8.61 -0.30
N ALA A 85 1.99 -8.46 0.82
CA ALA A 85 0.73 -9.15 1.06
C ALA A 85 -0.33 -8.76 0.01
N LEU A 86 -0.46 -7.46 -0.27
CA LEU A 86 -1.38 -6.98 -1.29
C LEU A 86 -0.98 -7.48 -2.68
N GLY A 87 0.31 -7.36 -3.02
CA GLY A 87 0.81 -7.81 -4.31
C GLY A 87 0.56 -9.29 -4.53
N LEU A 88 0.90 -10.13 -3.57
CA LEU A 88 0.67 -11.58 -3.65
C LEU A 88 -0.82 -11.91 -3.67
N GLY A 89 -1.63 -11.22 -2.87
CA GLY A 89 -3.07 -11.44 -2.82
C GLY A 89 -3.77 -11.15 -4.14
N ILE A 90 -3.30 -10.19 -4.90
CA ILE A 90 -3.87 -9.84 -6.20
C ILE A 90 -3.20 -10.66 -7.31
N LEU A 91 -1.87 -10.63 -7.42
CA LEU A 91 -1.16 -11.29 -8.53
C LEU A 91 -1.22 -12.80 -8.44
N GLY A 92 -1.37 -13.37 -7.24
CA GLY A 92 -1.49 -14.80 -7.03
C GLY A 92 -2.90 -15.36 -7.24
N THR A 93 -3.88 -14.52 -7.58
CA THR A 93 -5.28 -14.91 -7.73
C THR A 93 -5.85 -14.40 -9.03
N SER A 94 -7.11 -14.73 -9.32
CA SER A 94 -7.80 -14.23 -10.51
C SER A 94 -8.01 -12.71 -10.49
N LEU A 95 -7.82 -12.05 -9.37
CA LEU A 95 -7.94 -10.59 -9.25
C LEU A 95 -6.93 -9.86 -10.15
N ARG A 96 -5.81 -10.49 -10.50
CA ARG A 96 -4.83 -9.92 -11.45
C ARG A 96 -5.39 -9.64 -12.83
N LYS A 97 -6.55 -10.21 -13.16
CA LYS A 97 -7.21 -9.98 -14.46
C LYS A 97 -7.84 -8.59 -14.54
N HIS A 98 -8.06 -7.92 -13.44
CA HIS A 98 -8.57 -6.56 -13.41
C HIS A 98 -7.39 -5.59 -13.59
N PRO A 99 -7.39 -4.76 -14.66
CA PRO A 99 -6.22 -3.93 -14.98
C PRO A 99 -5.80 -2.99 -13.87
N VAL A 100 -6.75 -2.35 -13.20
CA VAL A 100 -6.44 -1.40 -12.11
C VAL A 100 -5.87 -2.15 -10.92
N ALA A 101 -6.45 -3.31 -10.56
CA ALA A 101 -5.94 -4.12 -9.46
C ALA A 101 -4.51 -4.62 -9.76
N ALA A 102 -4.27 -5.09 -10.97
CA ALA A 102 -2.95 -5.54 -11.38
C ALA A 102 -1.92 -4.41 -11.33
N ALA A 103 -2.30 -3.20 -11.76
CA ALA A 103 -1.40 -2.04 -11.72
C ALA A 103 -1.04 -1.66 -10.28
N ILE A 104 -2.03 -1.67 -9.38
CA ILE A 104 -1.81 -1.39 -7.96
C ILE A 104 -0.87 -2.44 -7.36
N ALA A 105 -1.13 -3.72 -7.64
CA ALA A 105 -0.31 -4.81 -7.11
C ALA A 105 1.13 -4.76 -7.64
N ALA A 106 1.31 -4.43 -8.91
CA ALA A 106 2.63 -4.27 -9.51
C ALA A 106 3.38 -3.10 -8.87
N GLY A 107 2.71 -1.97 -8.66
CA GLY A 107 3.28 -0.80 -8.02
C GLY A 107 3.70 -1.09 -6.57
N ASP A 108 2.82 -1.74 -5.81
CA ASP A 108 3.13 -2.10 -4.43
C ASP A 108 4.26 -3.11 -4.34
N SER A 109 4.30 -4.09 -5.24
CA SER A 109 5.39 -5.05 -5.30
C SER A 109 6.73 -4.37 -5.60
N PHE A 110 6.73 -3.40 -6.51
CA PHE A 110 7.91 -2.60 -6.82
C PHE A 110 8.37 -1.79 -5.61
N MET A 111 7.44 -1.14 -4.91
CA MET A 111 7.76 -0.38 -3.69
C MET A 111 8.36 -1.31 -2.62
N ALA A 112 7.79 -2.49 -2.44
CA ALA A 112 8.31 -3.48 -1.50
C ALA A 112 9.74 -3.86 -1.84
N LEU A 113 10.03 -4.07 -3.12
CA LEU A 113 11.39 -4.38 -3.59
C LEU A 113 12.36 -3.25 -3.26
N VAL A 114 11.98 -2.01 -3.54
CA VAL A 114 12.81 -0.84 -3.25
C VAL A 114 13.11 -0.76 -1.75
N TYR A 115 12.11 -0.99 -0.90
CA TYR A 115 12.30 -0.96 0.54
C TYR A 115 13.23 -2.08 1.02
N VAL A 116 13.09 -3.28 0.48
CA VAL A 116 13.96 -4.40 0.81
C VAL A 116 15.41 -4.08 0.43
N LEU A 117 15.62 -3.51 -0.75
CA LEU A 117 16.96 -3.12 -1.18
C LEU A 117 17.57 -2.07 -0.26
N TYR A 118 16.79 -1.09 0.15
CA TYR A 118 17.27 -0.09 1.11
C TYR A 118 17.65 -0.73 2.44
N LEU A 119 16.80 -1.62 2.97
CA LEU A 119 17.06 -2.30 4.24
C LEU A 119 18.26 -3.23 4.17
N ALA A 120 18.59 -3.71 2.97
CA ALA A 120 19.77 -4.54 2.72
C ALA A 120 21.05 -3.71 2.50
N GLY A 121 20.97 -2.39 2.55
CA GLY A 121 22.14 -1.51 2.46
C GLY A 121 22.35 -0.85 1.10
N PHE A 122 21.44 -1.01 0.18
CA PHE A 122 21.52 -0.34 -1.12
C PHE A 122 20.84 1.05 -1.05
#